data_7971a9a5499d0df579e014cc40703a9b
#
_entry.id   7971a9a5499d0df579e014cc40703a9b
#
_cell.length_a   1.000
_cell.length_b   1.000
_cell.length_c   1.000
_cell.angle_alpha   90.00
_cell.angle_beta   90.00
_cell.angle_gamma   90.00
#
_symmetry.space_group_name_H-M   'P 1'
#
loop_
_entity.id
_entity.type
_entity.pdbx_description
1 polymer ?
#
loop_
_entity_poly.entity_id
_entity_poly.type
_entity_poly.pdbx_seq_one_letter_code
_entity_poly.pdbx_strand_id
1 'polypeptide(L)'
;ISSASEADEIVDKARKQAQELDANTKSELKLYAGQALNALKSEIVNVVSDKLVKDTVKELMGNKDFMGNFMVAVAKNWASGEDLVISASDADGLTAYFRAHAKDLLDKGVKIEKVNGKAAAFSVSPSDGSYKVNFGEEEFAAYFKDFLRPKLIEMLF
;
A
#
# COMPACT_ATOMS: atom_id res chain seq x y z
N ILE A 1 -2.12 -59.48 -39.48
CA ILE A 1 -3.11 -59.04 -38.45
C ILE A 1 -2.43 -58.14 -37.47
N SER A 2 -1.29 -58.54 -36.96
CA SER A 2 -0.63 -57.74 -35.92
C SER A 2 -0.05 -56.42 -36.43
N SER A 3 0.48 -56.34 -37.66
CA SER A 3 1.08 -55.13 -38.20
C SER A 3 0.07 -54.03 -38.51
N ALA A 4 -1.11 -54.35 -38.98
CA ALA A 4 -2.20 -53.36 -39.19
C ALA A 4 -2.74 -52.85 -37.84
N SER A 5 -2.91 -53.73 -36.86
CA SER A 5 -3.33 -53.39 -35.52
C SER A 5 -2.29 -52.54 -34.79
N GLU A 6 -1.03 -52.87 -34.93
CA GLU A 6 0.11 -52.09 -34.35
C GLU A 6 0.20 -50.72 -35.00
N ALA A 7 0.01 -50.61 -36.31
CA ALA A 7 -0.01 -49.29 -36.98
C ALA A 7 -1.18 -48.42 -36.50
N ASP A 8 -2.34 -49.00 -36.32
CA ASP A 8 -3.54 -48.29 -35.79
C ASP A 8 -3.28 -47.83 -34.35
N GLU A 9 -2.65 -48.65 -33.50
CA GLU A 9 -2.30 -48.28 -32.15
C GLU A 9 -1.29 -47.12 -32.11
N ILE A 10 -0.30 -47.13 -32.99
CA ILE A 10 0.68 -46.07 -33.11
C ILE A 10 0.02 -44.76 -33.51
N VAL A 11 -0.89 -44.78 -34.49
CA VAL A 11 -1.60 -43.60 -34.93
C VAL A 11 -2.50 -43.05 -33.80
N ASP A 12 -3.24 -43.92 -33.12
CA ASP A 12 -4.11 -43.52 -32.02
C ASP A 12 -3.30 -42.89 -30.85
N LYS A 13 -2.17 -43.48 -30.54
CA LYS A 13 -1.25 -42.93 -29.54
C LYS A 13 -0.70 -41.58 -29.93
N ALA A 14 -0.29 -41.40 -31.17
CA ALA A 14 0.19 -40.15 -31.71
C ALA A 14 -0.91 -39.05 -31.65
N ARG A 15 -2.14 -39.41 -31.99
CA ARG A 15 -3.28 -38.49 -31.89
C ARG A 15 -3.55 -38.05 -30.47
N LYS A 16 -3.53 -38.96 -29.52
CA LYS A 16 -3.72 -38.65 -28.10
C LYS A 16 -2.63 -37.73 -27.58
N GLN A 17 -1.37 -38.05 -27.93
CA GLN A 17 -0.24 -37.21 -27.54
C GLN A 17 -0.32 -35.80 -28.14
N ALA A 18 -0.71 -35.70 -29.42
CA ALA A 18 -0.92 -34.42 -30.07
C ALA A 18 -2.05 -33.60 -29.42
N GLN A 19 -3.16 -34.25 -29.07
CA GLN A 19 -4.26 -33.60 -28.37
C GLN A 19 -3.86 -33.11 -26.96
N GLU A 20 -3.13 -33.94 -26.22
CA GLU A 20 -2.60 -33.56 -24.89
C GLU A 20 -1.63 -32.41 -24.99
N LEU A 21 -0.72 -32.43 -25.96
CA LEU A 21 0.23 -31.33 -26.19
C LEU A 21 -0.49 -30.05 -26.56
N ASP A 22 -1.49 -30.11 -27.44
CA ASP A 22 -2.30 -28.96 -27.82
C ASP A 22 -3.06 -28.36 -26.62
N ALA A 23 -3.69 -29.22 -25.80
CA ALA A 23 -4.38 -28.80 -24.60
C ALA A 23 -3.45 -28.17 -23.57
N ASN A 24 -2.29 -28.79 -23.35
CA ASN A 24 -1.28 -28.26 -22.43
C ASN A 24 -0.71 -26.94 -22.91
N THR A 25 -0.42 -26.80 -24.19
CA THR A 25 0.06 -25.56 -24.79
C THR A 25 -0.95 -24.43 -24.64
N LYS A 26 -2.23 -24.70 -24.91
CA LYS A 26 -3.31 -23.72 -24.71
C LYS A 26 -3.44 -23.30 -23.26
N SER A 27 -3.34 -24.24 -22.33
CA SER A 27 -3.37 -23.95 -20.88
C SER A 27 -2.19 -23.10 -20.44
N GLU A 28 -0.99 -23.39 -20.92
CA GLU A 28 0.21 -22.61 -20.64
C GLU A 28 0.11 -21.18 -21.19
N LEU A 29 -0.35 -21.05 -22.43
CA LEU A 29 -0.55 -19.75 -23.07
C LEU A 29 -1.58 -18.91 -22.31
N LYS A 30 -2.67 -19.53 -21.87
CA LYS A 30 -3.68 -18.86 -21.04
C LYS A 30 -3.11 -18.39 -19.72
N LEU A 31 -2.27 -19.23 -19.08
CA LEU A 31 -1.60 -18.87 -17.83
C LEU A 31 -0.64 -17.69 -18.03
N TYR A 32 0.21 -17.75 -19.06
CA TYR A 32 1.14 -16.66 -19.37
C TYR A 32 0.41 -15.36 -19.73
N ALA A 33 -0.66 -15.44 -20.49
CA ALA A 33 -1.48 -14.28 -20.81
C ALA A 33 -2.11 -13.66 -19.55
N GLY A 34 -2.60 -14.49 -18.63
CA GLY A 34 -3.13 -14.05 -17.34
C GLY A 34 -2.07 -13.40 -16.48
N GLN A 35 -0.88 -13.98 -16.41
CA GLN A 35 0.25 -13.41 -15.67
C GLN A 35 0.71 -12.07 -16.26
N ALA A 36 0.81 -11.99 -17.59
CA ALA A 36 1.18 -10.76 -18.28
C ALA A 36 0.13 -9.65 -18.05
N LEU A 37 -1.15 -10.01 -18.10
CA LEU A 37 -2.23 -9.06 -17.83
C LEU A 37 -2.18 -8.55 -16.38
N ASN A 38 -1.97 -9.43 -15.42
CA ASN A 38 -1.85 -9.05 -14.01
C ASN A 38 -0.62 -8.17 -13.77
N ALA A 39 0.51 -8.48 -14.40
CA ALA A 39 1.71 -7.64 -14.34
C ALA A 39 1.46 -6.25 -14.93
N LEU A 40 0.74 -6.17 -16.05
CA LEU A 40 0.36 -4.90 -16.66
C LEU A 40 -0.55 -4.08 -15.77
N LYS A 41 -1.57 -4.70 -15.18
CA LYS A 41 -2.47 -4.04 -14.22
C LYS A 41 -1.70 -3.48 -13.02
N SER A 42 -0.78 -4.26 -12.47
CA SER A 42 0.07 -3.83 -11.36
C SER A 42 0.95 -2.64 -11.74
N GLU A 43 1.54 -2.66 -12.94
CA GLU A 43 2.35 -1.56 -13.44
C GLU A 43 1.53 -0.28 -13.66
N ILE A 44 0.34 -0.40 -14.21
CA ILE A 44 -0.58 0.74 -14.37
C ILE A 44 -0.91 1.35 -13.01
N VAL A 45 -1.25 0.54 -12.01
CA VAL A 45 -1.53 1.01 -10.65
C VAL A 45 -0.32 1.72 -10.07
N ASN A 46 0.89 1.18 -10.24
CA ASN A 46 2.12 1.79 -9.76
C ASN A 46 2.37 3.16 -10.42
N VAL A 47 2.26 3.24 -11.72
CA VAL A 47 2.48 4.49 -12.47
C VAL A 47 1.46 5.55 -12.06
N VAL A 48 0.18 5.19 -11.98
CA VAL A 48 -0.88 6.13 -11.59
C VAL A 48 -0.70 6.57 -10.14
N SER A 49 -0.41 5.64 -9.22
CA SER A 49 -0.20 6.00 -7.81
C SER A 49 1.02 6.86 -7.59
N ASP A 50 2.15 6.58 -8.28
CA ASP A 50 3.36 7.39 -8.20
C ASP A 50 3.10 8.83 -8.65
N LYS A 51 2.38 8.99 -9.75
CA LYS A 51 2.03 10.31 -10.27
C LYS A 51 1.10 11.09 -9.34
N LEU A 52 0.04 10.45 -8.85
CA LEU A 52 -0.89 11.05 -7.90
C LEU A 52 -0.19 11.49 -6.62
N VAL A 53 0.65 10.63 -6.07
CA VAL A 53 1.39 10.90 -4.84
C VAL A 53 2.37 12.05 -5.05
N LYS A 54 3.14 12.04 -6.13
CA LYS A 54 4.09 13.11 -6.44
C LYS A 54 3.42 14.47 -6.57
N ASP A 55 2.26 14.52 -7.24
CA ASP A 55 1.55 15.77 -7.49
C ASP A 55 0.77 16.29 -6.28
N THR A 56 0.37 15.41 -5.35
CA THR A 56 -0.55 15.74 -4.27
C THR A 56 0.05 15.75 -2.87
N VAL A 57 1.20 15.11 -2.65
CA VAL A 57 1.79 14.96 -1.32
C VAL A 57 2.06 16.31 -0.66
N LYS A 58 2.68 17.24 -1.36
CA LYS A 58 2.98 18.57 -0.80
C LYS A 58 1.72 19.32 -0.44
N GLU A 59 0.70 19.23 -1.27
CA GLU A 59 -0.59 19.86 -1.05
C GLU A 59 -1.31 19.24 0.14
N LEU A 60 -1.32 17.91 0.25
CA LEU A 60 -1.90 17.20 1.37
C LEU A 60 -1.18 17.49 2.69
N MET A 61 0.15 17.50 2.68
CA MET A 61 0.94 17.84 3.86
C MET A 61 0.75 19.30 4.31
N GLY A 62 0.43 20.19 3.40
CA GLY A 62 0.07 21.57 3.71
C GLY A 62 -1.36 21.77 4.21
N ASN A 63 -2.22 20.76 4.07
CA ASN A 63 -3.60 20.83 4.53
C ASN A 63 -3.67 20.43 6.01
N LYS A 64 -3.94 21.40 6.90
CA LYS A 64 -3.97 21.19 8.34
C LYS A 64 -5.05 20.21 8.79
N ASP A 65 -6.23 20.27 8.18
CA ASP A 65 -7.34 19.37 8.53
C ASP A 65 -7.04 17.93 8.12
N PHE A 66 -6.50 17.74 6.91
CA PHE A 66 -6.09 16.42 6.43
C PHE A 66 -4.99 15.83 7.32
N MET A 67 -3.95 16.60 7.61
CA MET A 67 -2.82 16.14 8.42
C MET A 67 -3.24 15.88 9.86
N GLY A 68 -4.09 16.72 10.42
CA GLY A 68 -4.66 16.50 11.75
C GLY A 68 -5.45 15.18 11.82
N ASN A 69 -6.31 14.95 10.87
CA ASN A 69 -7.08 13.70 10.77
C ASN A 69 -6.17 12.47 10.58
N PHE A 70 -5.16 12.59 9.74
CA PHE A 70 -4.17 11.55 9.53
C PHE A 70 -3.41 11.22 10.83
N MET A 71 -2.96 12.23 11.55
CA MET A 71 -2.25 12.05 12.83
C MET A 71 -3.14 11.46 13.91
N VAL A 72 -4.41 11.81 13.96
CA VAL A 72 -5.39 11.18 14.85
C VAL A 72 -5.52 9.69 14.53
N ALA A 73 -5.60 9.32 13.26
CA ALA A 73 -5.67 7.93 12.83
C ALA A 73 -4.41 7.14 13.20
N VAL A 74 -3.23 7.74 13.01
CA VAL A 74 -1.95 7.14 13.42
C VAL A 74 -1.92 6.93 14.94
N ALA A 75 -2.30 7.94 15.71
CA ALA A 75 -2.33 7.85 17.16
C ALA A 75 -3.29 6.78 17.68
N LYS A 76 -4.46 6.65 17.07
CA LYS A 76 -5.43 5.60 17.42
C LYS A 76 -4.89 4.20 17.18
N ASN A 77 -4.19 4.00 16.08
CA ASN A 77 -3.61 2.70 15.74
C ASN A 77 -2.42 2.34 16.63
N TRP A 78 -1.68 3.33 17.09
CA TRP A 78 -0.47 3.11 17.89
C TRP A 78 -0.72 3.12 19.40
N ALA A 79 -1.79 3.76 19.84
CA ALA A 79 -2.05 4.04 21.25
C ALA A 79 -2.63 2.86 22.05
N SER A 80 -2.53 1.63 21.57
CA SER A 80 -3.08 0.45 22.25
C SER A 80 -2.25 0.02 23.49
N GLY A 81 -1.99 0.95 24.42
CA GLY A 81 -1.43 0.67 25.72
C GLY A 81 -0.08 1.32 26.04
N GLU A 82 0.48 2.12 25.16
CA GLU A 82 1.72 2.86 25.40
C GLU A 82 1.52 4.36 25.19
N ASP A 83 2.16 5.17 26.00
CA ASP A 83 2.20 6.61 25.82
C ASP A 83 2.92 6.94 24.50
N LEU A 84 2.30 7.74 23.67
CA LEU A 84 2.81 8.13 22.37
C LEU A 84 3.24 9.59 22.37
N VAL A 85 4.40 9.87 21.81
CA VAL A 85 4.90 11.23 21.61
C VAL A 85 4.90 11.56 20.12
N ILE A 86 4.17 12.59 19.76
CA ILE A 86 4.15 13.13 18.39
C ILE A 86 4.98 14.41 18.40
N SER A 87 6.02 14.43 17.61
CA SER A 87 6.89 15.60 17.43
C SER A 87 6.57 16.26 16.10
N ALA A 88 6.18 17.52 16.13
CA ALA A 88 5.77 18.28 14.96
C ALA A 88 6.29 19.71 14.99
N SER A 89 6.52 20.30 13.82
CA SER A 89 6.93 21.69 13.72
C SER A 89 5.80 22.65 14.12
N ASP A 90 4.55 22.33 13.77
CA ASP A 90 3.37 23.06 14.19
C ASP A 90 2.64 22.31 15.32
N ALA A 91 3.31 22.17 16.45
CA ALA A 91 2.78 21.46 17.61
C ALA A 91 1.53 22.14 18.18
N ASP A 92 1.47 23.46 18.17
CA ASP A 92 0.33 24.21 18.69
C ASP A 92 -0.94 23.98 17.85
N GLY A 93 -0.81 24.03 16.51
CA GLY A 93 -1.91 23.74 15.60
C GLY A 93 -2.40 22.29 15.69
N LEU A 94 -1.47 21.35 15.81
CA LEU A 94 -1.81 19.93 15.96
C LEU A 94 -2.48 19.65 17.32
N THR A 95 -1.99 20.28 18.39
CA THR A 95 -2.60 20.18 19.73
C THR A 95 -4.03 20.72 19.72
N ALA A 96 -4.25 21.86 19.08
CA ALA A 96 -5.59 22.44 18.94
C ALA A 96 -6.53 21.51 18.17
N TYR A 97 -6.06 20.89 17.10
CA TYR A 97 -6.84 19.92 16.33
C TYR A 97 -7.21 18.70 17.19
N PHE A 98 -6.27 18.14 17.94
CA PHE A 98 -6.53 17.01 18.83
C PHE A 98 -7.53 17.37 19.94
N ARG A 99 -7.43 18.55 20.51
CA ARG A 99 -8.41 19.02 21.51
C ARG A 99 -9.81 19.12 20.94
N ALA A 100 -9.93 19.53 19.69
CA ALA A 100 -11.22 19.69 19.02
C ALA A 100 -11.84 18.35 18.58
N HIS A 101 -11.03 17.39 18.15
CA HIS A 101 -11.51 16.18 17.48
C HIS A 101 -11.13 14.85 18.17
N ALA A 102 -10.14 14.85 19.02
CA ALA A 102 -9.62 13.63 19.65
C ALA A 102 -9.07 13.89 21.06
N LYS A 103 -9.79 14.64 21.86
CA LYS A 103 -9.39 14.99 23.23
C LYS A 103 -9.12 13.74 24.10
N ASP A 104 -9.85 12.66 23.88
CA ASP A 104 -9.67 11.40 24.58
C ASP A 104 -8.27 10.80 24.39
N LEU A 105 -7.65 11.00 23.24
CA LEU A 105 -6.28 10.53 22.98
C LEU A 105 -5.26 11.31 23.81
N LEU A 106 -5.44 12.62 23.95
CA LEU A 106 -4.60 13.44 24.82
C LEU A 106 -4.73 13.03 26.29
N ASP A 107 -5.93 12.71 26.72
CA ASP A 107 -6.22 12.25 28.08
C ASP A 107 -5.62 10.86 28.35
N LYS A 108 -5.48 10.03 27.32
CA LYS A 108 -4.89 8.68 27.43
C LYS A 108 -3.36 8.64 27.41
N GLY A 109 -2.69 9.75 27.19
CA GLY A 109 -1.24 9.82 27.24
C GLY A 109 -0.54 10.21 25.94
N VAL A 110 -1.26 10.56 24.90
CA VAL A 110 -0.67 11.13 23.67
C VAL A 110 -0.14 12.52 23.99
N LYS A 111 1.15 12.73 23.79
CA LYS A 111 1.82 14.02 23.95
C LYS A 111 2.24 14.58 22.60
N ILE A 112 2.08 15.88 22.43
CA ILE A 112 2.49 16.58 21.21
C ILE A 112 3.60 17.56 21.58
N GLU A 113 4.77 17.37 20.99
CA GLU A 113 5.96 18.19 21.26
C GLU A 113 6.37 18.98 20.03
N LYS A 114 6.91 20.17 20.26
CA LYS A 114 7.46 21.01 19.20
C LYS A 114 8.87 20.59 18.87
N VAL A 115 9.18 20.47 17.57
CA VAL A 115 10.50 20.20 17.05
C VAL A 115 10.95 21.36 16.20
N ASN A 116 12.18 21.82 16.43
CA ASN A 116 12.82 22.80 15.56
C ASN A 116 13.27 22.11 14.27
N GLY A 117 12.63 22.42 13.15
CA GLY A 117 12.98 21.82 11.87
C GLY A 117 12.07 22.27 10.75
N LYS A 118 12.25 21.66 9.60
CA LYS A 118 11.46 21.95 8.39
C LYS A 118 9.97 21.71 8.60
N ALA A 119 9.16 22.60 8.11
CA ALA A 119 7.72 22.71 8.35
C ALA A 119 6.87 21.48 7.98
N ALA A 120 7.42 20.50 7.30
CA ALA A 120 6.67 19.33 6.81
C ALA A 120 7.01 18.02 7.50
N ALA A 121 7.95 18.01 8.45
CA ALA A 121 8.38 16.78 9.11
C ALA A 121 7.71 16.62 10.47
N PHE A 122 7.16 15.45 10.71
CA PHE A 122 6.73 15.04 12.05
C PHE A 122 7.22 13.63 12.32
N SER A 123 7.30 13.27 13.59
CA SER A 123 7.73 11.95 14.02
C SER A 123 6.86 11.44 15.14
N VAL A 124 6.80 10.13 15.27
CA VAL A 124 6.03 9.41 16.27
C VAL A 124 6.98 8.48 17.01
N SER A 125 6.95 8.51 18.33
CA SER A 125 7.76 7.62 19.17
C SER A 125 6.98 7.25 20.43
N PRO A 126 7.27 6.08 21.05
CA PRO A 126 6.78 5.83 22.40
C PRO A 126 7.47 6.74 23.40
N SER A 127 6.88 6.92 24.58
CA SER A 127 7.42 7.82 25.62
C SER A 127 8.77 7.36 26.17
N ASP A 128 9.10 6.08 26.08
CA ASP A 128 10.39 5.52 26.49
C ASP A 128 11.53 5.83 25.50
N GLY A 129 11.23 6.32 24.30
CA GLY A 129 12.21 6.66 23.28
C GLY A 129 12.89 5.46 22.62
N SER A 130 12.34 4.24 22.77
CA SER A 130 12.94 3.02 22.23
C SER A 130 13.06 3.00 20.71
N TYR A 131 12.17 3.68 20.01
CA TYR A 131 12.23 3.87 18.57
C TYR A 131 11.54 5.17 18.17
N LYS A 132 11.79 5.59 16.94
CA LYS A 132 11.21 6.81 16.37
C LYS A 132 10.87 6.57 14.90
N VAL A 133 9.64 6.83 14.51
CA VAL A 133 9.21 6.76 13.14
C VAL A 133 9.08 8.17 12.59
N ASN A 134 9.88 8.49 11.59
CA ASN A 134 9.85 9.79 10.93
C ASN A 134 8.87 9.75 9.74
N PHE A 135 7.99 10.74 9.70
CA PHE A 135 7.09 10.95 8.58
C PHE A 135 7.52 12.22 7.84
N GLY A 136 8.57 12.11 7.06
CA GLY A 136 8.93 13.12 6.07
C GLY A 136 8.08 12.99 4.82
N GLU A 137 8.38 13.79 3.80
CA GLU A 137 7.66 13.76 2.53
C GLU A 137 7.73 12.38 1.86
N GLU A 138 8.91 11.74 1.88
CA GLU A 138 9.12 10.41 1.27
C GLU A 138 8.35 9.30 2.01
N GLU A 139 8.42 9.28 3.32
CA GLU A 139 7.74 8.29 4.16
C GLU A 139 6.23 8.44 4.08
N PHE A 140 5.74 9.68 4.08
CA PHE A 140 4.33 9.96 3.89
C PHE A 140 3.85 9.53 2.50
N ALA A 141 4.65 9.81 1.46
CA ALA A 141 4.35 9.40 0.10
C ALA A 141 4.25 7.87 -0.02
N ALA A 142 5.17 7.13 0.57
CA ALA A 142 5.16 5.67 0.58
C ALA A 142 3.92 5.12 1.28
N TYR A 143 3.59 5.63 2.45
CA TYR A 143 2.40 5.23 3.20
C TYR A 143 1.12 5.53 2.42
N PHE A 144 1.02 6.71 1.85
CA PHE A 144 -0.14 7.15 1.08
C PHE A 144 -0.32 6.32 -0.19
N LYS A 145 0.79 5.96 -0.84
CA LYS A 145 0.79 5.07 -2.00
C LYS A 145 0.20 3.70 -1.65
N ASP A 146 0.62 3.11 -0.55
CA ASP A 146 0.09 1.82 -0.09
C ASP A 146 -1.40 1.92 0.26
N PHE A 147 -1.82 3.03 0.83
CA PHE A 147 -3.23 3.30 1.13
C PHE A 147 -4.08 3.43 -0.15
N LEU A 148 -3.55 4.09 -1.18
CA LEU A 148 -4.25 4.28 -2.45
C LEU A 148 -4.35 3.02 -3.31
N ARG A 149 -3.38 2.12 -3.20
CA ARG A 149 -3.27 0.97 -4.10
C ARG A 149 -4.56 0.13 -4.21
N PRO A 150 -5.20 -0.31 -3.11
CA PRO A 150 -6.45 -1.07 -3.20
C PRO A 150 -7.58 -0.28 -3.86
N LYS A 151 -7.65 1.01 -3.57
CA LYS A 151 -8.67 1.89 -4.15
C LYS A 151 -8.49 2.08 -5.65
N LEU A 152 -7.26 2.21 -6.11
CA LEU A 152 -6.96 2.33 -7.55
C LEU A 152 -7.26 1.03 -8.29
N ILE A 153 -6.95 -0.11 -7.71
CA ILE A 153 -7.30 -1.42 -8.30
C ILE A 153 -8.81 -1.52 -8.49
N GLU A 154 -9.57 -1.16 -7.48
CA GLU A 154 -11.02 -1.17 -7.52
C GLU A 154 -11.60 -0.21 -8.57
N MET A 155 -11.04 0.99 -8.70
CA MET A 155 -11.50 2.01 -9.64
C MET A 155 -11.11 1.72 -11.09
N LEU A 156 -9.92 1.15 -11.33
CA LEU A 156 -9.38 0.94 -12.66
C LEU A 156 -9.75 -0.42 -13.26
N PHE A 157 -10.02 -1.38 -12.46
CA PHE A 157 -10.29 -2.76 -12.85
C PHE A 157 -11.49 -3.34 -12.10
#